data_ab09f16b1a7c263863dd31033a34436c
#
_entry.id   ab09f16b1a7c263863dd31033a34436c
#
_cell.length_a   1.000
_cell.length_b   1.000
_cell.length_c   1.000
_cell.angle_alpha   90.00
_cell.angle_beta   90.00
_cell.angle_gamma   90.00
#
_symmetry.space_group_name_H-M   'P 1'
#
loop_
_entity.id
_entity.type
_entity.pdbx_description
1 polymer ?
#
loop_
_entity_poly.entity_id
_entity_poly.type
_entity_poly.pdbx_seq_one_letter_code
_entity_poly.pdbx_strand_id
1 'polypeptide(L)'
;NVRACIELSVRGTPRNREEMQRQLMKLSSDLSMDFSFQLDNMYRRMRRLICFDMDSTLIETEVIDELAIRAGVGDQVKAITERAMRGEIDFNESFKERVALLKGLDVSVMEDIAHNLPITEGVERLMYVLKKYGYKIAILSGGFTYFGNYLKDKFGLDYVYANELEIEDGKLTGRHVGEIVDGKRKAELLKLIAQVEKVDIAQTI
;
A
#
# COMPACT_ATOMS: atom_id res chain seq x y z
N ASN A 1 19.71 16.06 6.27
CA ASN A 1 20.17 14.77 5.76
C ASN A 1 20.18 14.82 4.23
N VAL A 2 21.35 14.61 3.62
CA VAL A 2 21.46 14.49 2.16
C VAL A 2 21.11 13.04 1.81
N ARG A 3 19.97 12.83 1.13
CA ARG A 3 19.65 11.54 0.52
C ARG A 3 20.22 11.52 -0.88
N ALA A 4 20.91 10.46 -1.24
CA ALA A 4 21.50 10.27 -2.57
C ALA A 4 21.09 8.91 -3.12
N CYS A 5 20.89 8.84 -4.43
CA CYS A 5 20.69 7.59 -5.16
C CYS A 5 21.82 7.45 -6.20
N ILE A 6 22.41 6.25 -6.24
CA ILE A 6 23.44 5.91 -7.21
C ILE A 6 22.89 4.77 -8.07
N GLU A 7 22.86 4.97 -9.37
CA GLU A 7 22.51 3.94 -10.34
C GLU A 7 23.78 3.43 -11.04
N LEU A 8 23.96 2.11 -11.01
CA LEU A 8 25.07 1.42 -11.66
C LEU A 8 24.54 0.47 -12.74
N SER A 9 25.06 0.57 -13.95
CA SER A 9 24.78 -0.40 -15.02
C SER A 9 25.81 -1.54 -14.97
N VAL A 10 25.33 -2.75 -14.76
CA VAL A 10 26.16 -3.96 -14.69
C VAL A 10 25.82 -4.88 -15.85
N ARG A 11 26.84 -5.40 -16.55
CA ARG A 11 26.66 -6.35 -17.65
C ARG A 11 27.04 -7.75 -17.19
N GLY A 12 26.23 -8.73 -17.51
CA GLY A 12 26.44 -10.14 -17.19
C GLY A 12 25.16 -10.83 -16.72
N THR A 13 25.28 -12.11 -16.44
CA THR A 13 24.19 -12.90 -15.87
C THR A 13 24.63 -13.41 -14.50
N PRO A 14 23.85 -13.16 -13.44
CA PRO A 14 24.19 -13.67 -12.13
C PRO A 14 24.16 -15.21 -12.15
N ARG A 15 25.16 -15.84 -11.53
CA ARG A 15 25.23 -17.31 -11.43
C ARG A 15 24.05 -17.88 -10.64
N ASN A 16 23.61 -17.18 -9.61
CA ASN A 16 22.43 -17.51 -8.80
C ASN A 16 21.74 -16.21 -8.39
N ARG A 17 20.51 -16.00 -8.88
CA ARG A 17 19.76 -14.79 -8.63
C ARG A 17 19.26 -14.67 -7.18
N GLU A 18 18.86 -15.78 -6.60
CA GLU A 18 18.37 -15.81 -5.21
C GLU A 18 19.49 -15.51 -4.22
N GLU A 19 20.67 -16.10 -4.47
CA GLU A 19 21.87 -15.82 -3.65
C GLU A 19 22.30 -14.37 -3.75
N MET A 20 22.28 -13.81 -4.95
CA MET A 20 22.58 -12.38 -5.16
C MET A 20 21.58 -11.50 -4.38
N GLN A 21 20.28 -11.81 -4.42
CA GLN A 21 19.29 -11.06 -3.67
C GLN A 21 19.54 -11.14 -2.16
N ARG A 22 19.82 -12.34 -1.62
CA ARG A 22 20.16 -12.52 -0.20
C ARG A 22 21.39 -11.68 0.20
N GLN A 23 22.42 -11.67 -0.64
CA GLN A 23 23.64 -10.87 -0.38
C GLN A 23 23.34 -9.37 -0.42
N LEU A 24 22.52 -8.88 -1.35
CA LEU A 24 22.10 -7.48 -1.41
C LEU A 24 21.28 -7.08 -0.17
N MET A 25 20.39 -7.95 0.30
CA MET A 25 19.63 -7.71 1.54
C MET A 25 20.54 -7.63 2.77
N LYS A 26 21.54 -8.51 2.84
CA LYS A 26 22.54 -8.46 3.92
C LYS A 26 23.32 -7.16 3.88
N LEU A 27 23.83 -6.75 2.71
CA LEU A 27 24.53 -5.50 2.52
C LEU A 27 23.67 -4.29 2.88
N SER A 28 22.38 -4.33 2.54
CA SER A 28 21.42 -3.29 2.92
C SER A 28 21.38 -3.10 4.43
N SER A 29 21.25 -4.19 5.17
CA SER A 29 21.27 -4.18 6.63
C SER A 29 22.61 -3.70 7.20
N ASP A 30 23.73 -4.22 6.68
CA ASP A 30 25.07 -3.94 7.20
C ASP A 30 25.49 -2.47 6.96
N LEU A 31 25.03 -1.86 5.87
CA LEU A 31 25.42 -0.50 5.46
C LEU A 31 24.33 0.55 5.72
N SER A 32 23.16 0.15 6.22
CA SER A 32 21.97 1.03 6.35
C SER A 32 21.66 1.79 5.04
N MET A 33 21.75 1.08 3.91
CA MET A 33 21.51 1.59 2.57
C MET A 33 20.60 0.63 1.82
N ASP A 34 19.66 1.15 1.02
CA ASP A 34 18.79 0.32 0.20
C ASP A 34 19.50 -0.10 -1.10
N PHE A 35 19.43 -1.38 -1.42
CA PHE A 35 19.93 -1.94 -2.68
C PHE A 35 18.78 -2.57 -3.46
N SER A 36 18.64 -2.16 -4.72
CA SER A 36 17.69 -2.74 -5.66
C SER A 36 18.41 -3.21 -6.92
N PHE A 37 18.07 -4.41 -7.39
CA PHE A 37 18.54 -4.93 -8.66
C PHE A 37 17.40 -5.10 -9.64
N GLN A 38 17.50 -4.49 -10.80
CA GLN A 38 16.50 -4.54 -11.86
C GLN A 38 17.14 -4.93 -13.20
N LEU A 39 16.41 -5.67 -14.02
CA LEU A 39 16.81 -5.91 -15.40
C LEU A 39 16.69 -4.62 -16.21
N ASP A 40 17.79 -4.21 -16.87
CA ASP A 40 17.76 -3.08 -17.78
C ASP A 40 17.28 -3.52 -19.16
N ASN A 41 15.98 -3.58 -19.32
CA ASN A 41 15.33 -3.87 -20.59
C ASN A 41 14.48 -2.67 -21.07
N MET A 42 13.95 -2.77 -22.29
CA MET A 42 13.13 -1.70 -22.87
C MET A 42 11.93 -1.31 -21.99
N TYR A 43 11.32 -2.27 -21.32
CA TYR A 43 10.14 -2.03 -20.47
C TYR A 43 10.45 -1.19 -19.22
N ARG A 44 11.68 -1.22 -18.71
CA ARG A 44 12.08 -0.38 -17.58
C ARG A 44 11.85 1.11 -17.84
N ARG A 45 12.07 1.55 -19.07
CA ARG A 45 11.91 2.96 -19.49
C ARG A 45 10.52 3.27 -20.06
N MET A 46 9.70 2.25 -20.26
CA MET A 46 8.37 2.35 -20.86
C MET A 46 7.27 1.95 -19.88
N ARG A 47 7.48 2.20 -18.57
CA ARG A 47 6.46 1.94 -17.56
C ARG A 47 5.25 2.85 -17.80
N ARG A 48 4.06 2.32 -17.55
CA ARG A 48 2.80 3.02 -17.82
C ARG A 48 1.82 2.96 -16.68
N LEU A 49 1.91 1.95 -15.82
CA LEU A 49 1.05 1.74 -14.67
C LEU A 49 1.91 1.56 -13.42
N ILE A 50 1.56 2.26 -12.37
CA ILE A 50 2.16 2.08 -11.04
C ILE A 50 1.06 1.86 -10.01
N CYS A 51 1.23 0.83 -9.19
CA CYS A 51 0.32 0.49 -8.10
C CYS A 51 1.04 0.65 -6.76
N PHE A 52 0.48 1.43 -5.87
CA PHE A 52 1.00 1.66 -4.53
C PHE A 52 0.15 0.93 -3.49
N ASP A 53 0.78 0.45 -2.45
CA ASP A 53 0.10 0.27 -1.18
C ASP A 53 -0.15 1.63 -0.54
N MET A 54 -1.09 1.72 0.40
CA MET A 54 -1.43 2.96 1.09
C MET A 54 -0.72 3.05 2.44
N ASP A 55 -1.09 2.14 3.34
CA ASP A 55 -0.62 2.14 4.72
C ASP A 55 0.88 1.85 4.77
N SER A 56 1.60 2.59 5.60
CA SER A 56 3.07 2.50 5.74
C SER A 56 3.85 2.66 4.42
N THR A 57 3.19 3.19 3.36
CA THR A 57 3.78 3.41 2.03
C THR A 57 3.52 4.83 1.53
N LEU A 58 2.29 5.19 1.19
CA LEU A 58 1.90 6.56 0.82
C LEU A 58 1.68 7.45 2.05
N ILE A 59 1.31 6.83 3.15
CA ILE A 59 1.17 7.45 4.48
C ILE A 59 2.05 6.71 5.49
N GLU A 60 2.49 7.43 6.54
CA GLU A 60 3.41 6.91 7.55
C GLU A 60 2.70 6.18 8.71
N THR A 61 1.41 5.84 8.54
CA THR A 61 0.58 5.18 9.56
C THR A 61 -0.26 4.06 8.97
N GLU A 62 -0.85 3.24 9.85
CA GLU A 62 -1.89 2.27 9.53
C GLU A 62 -3.25 2.87 9.90
N VAL A 63 -4.15 3.06 8.92
CA VAL A 63 -5.45 3.72 9.17
C VAL A 63 -6.33 2.94 10.16
N ILE A 64 -6.18 1.62 10.22
CA ILE A 64 -6.93 0.80 11.19
C ILE A 64 -6.48 1.09 12.62
N ASP A 65 -5.20 1.36 12.84
CA ASP A 65 -4.67 1.69 14.17
C ASP A 65 -5.14 3.08 14.61
N GLU A 66 -5.19 4.05 13.69
CA GLU A 66 -5.75 5.38 13.96
C GLU A 66 -7.25 5.30 14.36
N LEU A 67 -8.03 4.51 13.64
CA LEU A 67 -9.44 4.26 13.97
C LEU A 67 -9.57 3.56 15.33
N ALA A 68 -8.73 2.58 15.62
CA ALA A 68 -8.73 1.83 16.87
C ALA A 68 -8.40 2.71 18.08
N ILE A 69 -7.45 3.63 17.94
CA ILE A 69 -7.12 4.63 18.97
C ILE A 69 -8.35 5.50 19.27
N ARG A 70 -9.04 6.00 18.23
CA ARG A 70 -10.24 6.83 18.39
C ARG A 70 -11.43 6.05 18.97
N ALA A 71 -11.49 4.73 18.71
CA ALA A 71 -12.50 3.83 19.29
C ALA A 71 -12.15 3.37 20.73
N GLY A 72 -10.94 3.67 21.21
CA GLY A 72 -10.46 3.21 22.53
C GLY A 72 -10.13 1.72 22.59
N VAL A 73 -9.86 1.09 21.44
CA VAL A 73 -9.57 -0.35 21.29
C VAL A 73 -8.17 -0.65 20.73
N GLY A 74 -7.26 0.33 20.77
CA GLY A 74 -5.94 0.23 20.16
C GLY A 74 -5.14 -0.98 20.63
N ASP A 75 -5.10 -1.26 21.96
CA ASP A 75 -4.37 -2.41 22.49
C ASP A 75 -4.93 -3.75 22.01
N GLN A 76 -6.27 -3.84 21.82
CA GLN A 76 -6.93 -5.05 21.31
C GLN A 76 -6.59 -5.27 19.83
N VAL A 77 -6.63 -4.22 19.01
CA VAL A 77 -6.26 -4.29 17.59
C VAL A 77 -4.79 -4.67 17.44
N LYS A 78 -3.89 -4.09 18.25
CA LYS A 78 -2.47 -4.45 18.27
C LYS A 78 -2.25 -5.92 18.61
N ALA A 79 -2.94 -6.46 19.62
CA ALA A 79 -2.83 -7.88 19.99
C ALA A 79 -3.25 -8.81 18.85
N ILE A 80 -4.31 -8.46 18.09
CA ILE A 80 -4.74 -9.24 16.91
C ILE A 80 -3.69 -9.16 15.81
N THR A 81 -3.14 -7.97 15.54
CA THR A 81 -2.06 -7.78 14.56
C THR A 81 -0.83 -8.63 14.90
N GLU A 82 -0.42 -8.68 16.15
CA GLU A 82 0.69 -9.53 16.61
C GLU A 82 0.41 -11.03 16.41
N ARG A 83 -0.82 -11.50 16.63
CA ARG A 83 -1.22 -12.89 16.35
C ARG A 83 -1.09 -13.21 14.85
N ALA A 84 -1.53 -12.29 13.99
CA ALA A 84 -1.40 -12.44 12.54
C ALA A 84 0.07 -12.47 12.11
N MET A 85 0.93 -11.59 12.67
CA MET A 85 2.36 -11.57 12.37
C MET A 85 3.09 -12.84 12.80
N ARG A 86 2.61 -13.51 13.87
CA ARG A 86 3.13 -14.83 14.29
C ARG A 86 2.55 -16.00 13.47
N GLY A 87 1.64 -15.73 12.52
CA GLY A 87 1.01 -16.75 11.70
C GLY A 87 -0.06 -17.59 12.42
N GLU A 88 -0.57 -17.12 13.55
CA GLU A 88 -1.62 -17.81 14.33
C GLU A 88 -3.00 -17.68 13.65
N ILE A 89 -3.23 -16.60 12.96
CA ILE A 89 -4.43 -16.30 12.16
C ILE A 89 -4.01 -15.73 10.81
N ASP A 90 -4.83 -15.93 9.78
CA ASP A 90 -4.57 -15.36 8.48
C ASP A 90 -4.96 -13.87 8.39
N PHE A 91 -4.63 -13.25 7.24
CA PHE A 91 -4.93 -11.83 7.02
C PHE A 91 -6.43 -11.55 7.08
N ASN A 92 -7.26 -12.41 6.48
CA ASN A 92 -8.70 -12.20 6.38
C ASN A 92 -9.38 -12.34 7.74
N GLU A 93 -8.94 -13.30 8.55
CA GLU A 93 -9.40 -13.47 9.94
C GLU A 93 -9.00 -12.26 10.79
N SER A 94 -7.73 -11.88 10.74
CA SER A 94 -7.22 -10.70 11.45
C SER A 94 -7.95 -9.42 11.04
N PHE A 95 -8.19 -9.23 9.75
CA PHE A 95 -8.93 -8.07 9.24
C PHE A 95 -10.34 -8.00 9.83
N LYS A 96 -11.08 -9.11 9.79
CA LYS A 96 -12.45 -9.18 10.33
C LYS A 96 -12.49 -8.94 11.83
N GLU A 97 -11.60 -9.57 12.60
CA GLU A 97 -11.52 -9.37 14.04
C GLU A 97 -11.25 -7.89 14.40
N ARG A 98 -10.31 -7.24 13.71
CA ARG A 98 -9.96 -5.83 13.94
C ARG A 98 -11.09 -4.89 13.56
N VAL A 99 -11.73 -5.10 12.41
CA VAL A 99 -12.87 -4.28 11.95
C VAL A 99 -14.07 -4.41 12.90
N ALA A 100 -14.33 -5.61 13.44
CA ALA A 100 -15.41 -5.83 14.39
C ALA A 100 -15.29 -4.97 15.66
N LEU A 101 -14.07 -4.67 16.10
CA LEU A 101 -13.81 -3.81 17.25
C LEU A 101 -14.16 -2.33 17.01
N LEU A 102 -14.29 -1.91 15.77
CA LEU A 102 -14.64 -0.53 15.40
C LEU A 102 -16.15 -0.27 15.44
N LYS A 103 -16.96 -1.27 15.81
CA LYS A 103 -18.42 -1.14 15.88
C LYS A 103 -18.85 0.04 16.74
N GLY A 104 -19.72 0.88 16.19
CA GLY A 104 -20.31 2.03 16.90
C GLY A 104 -19.47 3.31 16.80
N LEU A 105 -18.28 3.27 16.18
CA LEU A 105 -17.47 4.46 15.92
C LEU A 105 -18.19 5.38 14.94
N ASP A 106 -18.25 6.66 15.26
CA ASP A 106 -18.86 7.68 14.40
C ASP A 106 -18.01 7.93 13.15
N VAL A 107 -18.67 8.03 11.99
CA VAL A 107 -17.96 8.22 10.70
C VAL A 107 -17.24 9.55 10.59
N SER A 108 -17.61 10.57 11.36
CA SER A 108 -16.91 11.86 11.38
C SER A 108 -15.45 11.74 11.78
N VAL A 109 -15.11 10.69 12.55
CA VAL A 109 -13.74 10.37 12.92
C VAL A 109 -12.88 10.05 11.69
N MET A 110 -13.45 9.44 10.66
CA MET A 110 -12.73 9.12 9.43
C MET A 110 -12.31 10.38 8.68
N GLU A 111 -13.16 11.42 8.69
CA GLU A 111 -12.86 12.71 8.08
C GLU A 111 -11.72 13.41 8.82
N ASP A 112 -11.76 13.44 10.15
CA ASP A 112 -10.69 14.02 10.97
C ASP A 112 -9.34 13.31 10.74
N ILE A 113 -9.33 11.98 10.70
CA ILE A 113 -8.12 11.21 10.40
C ILE A 113 -7.62 11.52 8.98
N ALA A 114 -8.50 11.53 7.96
CA ALA A 114 -8.11 11.75 6.58
C ALA A 114 -7.43 13.10 6.38
N HIS A 115 -7.94 14.16 7.00
CA HIS A 115 -7.34 15.50 6.93
C HIS A 115 -5.98 15.60 7.63
N ASN A 116 -5.70 14.73 8.60
CA ASN A 116 -4.47 14.72 9.38
C ASN A 116 -3.52 13.56 9.03
N LEU A 117 -3.76 12.85 7.91
CA LEU A 117 -2.89 11.75 7.49
C LEU A 117 -1.45 12.21 7.28
N PRO A 118 -0.46 11.58 7.94
CA PRO A 118 0.94 11.87 7.71
C PRO A 118 1.37 11.30 6.35
N ILE A 119 1.49 12.17 5.37
CA ILE A 119 1.93 11.78 4.01
C ILE A 119 3.44 11.50 4.04
N THR A 120 3.83 10.36 3.52
CA THR A 120 5.25 9.96 3.41
C THR A 120 6.04 11.00 2.62
N GLU A 121 7.22 11.35 3.13
CA GLU A 121 8.08 12.36 2.51
C GLU A 121 8.37 12.05 1.05
N GLY A 122 8.14 13.01 0.17
CA GLY A 122 8.39 12.90 -1.27
C GLY A 122 7.21 12.39 -2.10
N VAL A 123 6.14 11.88 -1.49
CA VAL A 123 4.96 11.37 -2.22
C VAL A 123 4.35 12.44 -3.13
N GLU A 124 4.14 13.65 -2.66
CA GLU A 124 3.57 14.73 -3.49
C GLU A 124 4.39 14.99 -4.75
N ARG A 125 5.71 15.07 -4.59
CA ARG A 125 6.63 15.24 -5.72
C ARG A 125 6.61 14.03 -6.65
N LEU A 126 6.58 12.82 -6.11
CA LEU A 126 6.51 11.59 -6.88
C LEU A 126 5.24 11.55 -7.74
N MET A 127 4.06 11.83 -7.15
CA MET A 127 2.79 11.85 -7.86
C MET A 127 2.77 12.89 -8.98
N TYR A 128 3.28 14.09 -8.71
CA TYR A 128 3.43 15.13 -9.74
C TYR A 128 4.28 14.64 -10.92
N VAL A 129 5.43 14.02 -10.64
CA VAL A 129 6.36 13.52 -11.69
C VAL A 129 5.73 12.38 -12.47
N LEU A 130 5.12 11.41 -11.82
CA LEU A 130 4.46 10.27 -12.48
C LEU A 130 3.34 10.75 -13.42
N LYS A 131 2.51 11.67 -12.98
CA LYS A 131 1.44 12.26 -13.80
C LYS A 131 2.02 13.02 -15.00
N LYS A 132 3.08 13.79 -14.81
CA LYS A 132 3.77 14.51 -15.89
C LYS A 132 4.29 13.57 -16.97
N TYR A 133 4.72 12.37 -16.59
CA TYR A 133 5.18 11.34 -17.52
C TYR A 133 4.05 10.42 -18.02
N GLY A 134 2.80 10.72 -17.72
CA GLY A 134 1.63 10.01 -18.23
C GLY A 134 1.42 8.62 -17.64
N TYR A 135 1.91 8.38 -16.42
CA TYR A 135 1.62 7.15 -15.70
C TYR A 135 0.16 7.10 -15.27
N LYS A 136 -0.42 5.92 -15.37
CA LYS A 136 -1.62 5.56 -14.62
C LYS A 136 -1.21 5.17 -13.21
N ILE A 137 -1.91 5.70 -12.21
CA ILE A 137 -1.55 5.55 -10.81
C ILE A 137 -2.72 4.93 -10.06
N ALA A 138 -2.46 3.83 -9.37
CA ALA A 138 -3.45 3.11 -8.59
C ALA A 138 -3.02 2.95 -7.13
N ILE A 139 -4.00 2.93 -6.22
CA ILE A 139 -3.85 2.42 -4.86
C ILE A 139 -4.47 1.03 -4.81
N LEU A 140 -3.72 0.03 -4.34
CA LEU A 140 -4.17 -1.32 -4.04
C LEU A 140 -3.83 -1.61 -2.57
N SER A 141 -4.81 -1.48 -1.66
CA SER A 141 -4.55 -1.49 -0.23
C SER A 141 -5.42 -2.48 0.55
N GLY A 142 -4.85 -3.09 1.58
CA GLY A 142 -5.58 -3.80 2.62
C GLY A 142 -6.29 -2.87 3.62
N GLY A 143 -6.05 -1.55 3.54
CA GLY A 143 -6.74 -0.52 4.32
C GLY A 143 -8.15 -0.22 3.78
N PHE A 144 -8.62 1.02 3.94
CA PHE A 144 -10.02 1.35 3.66
C PHE A 144 -10.20 2.35 2.51
N THR A 145 -11.26 2.12 1.72
CA THR A 145 -11.62 2.92 0.54
C THR A 145 -11.79 4.40 0.84
N TYR A 146 -12.29 4.75 2.01
CA TYR A 146 -12.47 6.13 2.42
C TYR A 146 -11.16 6.93 2.33
N PHE A 147 -10.10 6.41 2.93
CA PHE A 147 -8.79 7.06 2.94
C PHE A 147 -8.10 6.97 1.57
N GLY A 148 -8.26 5.85 0.87
CA GLY A 148 -7.77 5.71 -0.50
C GLY A 148 -8.40 6.75 -1.44
N ASN A 149 -9.70 6.98 -1.33
CA ASN A 149 -10.41 7.99 -2.12
C ASN A 149 -9.97 9.42 -1.74
N TYR A 150 -9.76 9.70 -0.47
CA TYR A 150 -9.19 10.97 -0.03
C TYR A 150 -7.82 11.24 -0.69
N LEU A 151 -6.93 10.25 -0.70
CA LEU A 151 -5.63 10.37 -1.35
C LEU A 151 -5.75 10.46 -2.88
N LYS A 152 -6.71 9.73 -3.48
CA LYS A 152 -7.00 9.83 -4.90
C LYS A 152 -7.39 11.24 -5.30
N ASP A 153 -8.29 11.87 -4.57
CA ASP A 153 -8.75 13.23 -4.85
C ASP A 153 -7.62 14.23 -4.60
N LYS A 154 -6.87 14.09 -3.52
CA LYS A 154 -5.74 14.95 -3.17
C LYS A 154 -4.64 14.94 -4.23
N PHE A 155 -4.26 13.77 -4.76
CA PHE A 155 -3.15 13.61 -5.70
C PHE A 155 -3.62 13.40 -7.14
N GLY A 156 -4.92 13.27 -7.39
CA GLY A 156 -5.50 13.02 -8.71
C GLY A 156 -5.08 11.68 -9.29
N LEU A 157 -5.23 10.61 -8.50
CA LEU A 157 -4.91 9.24 -8.92
C LEU A 157 -6.02 8.66 -9.79
N ASP A 158 -5.71 7.61 -10.55
CA ASP A 158 -6.68 7.02 -11.50
C ASP A 158 -7.57 5.97 -10.82
N TYR A 159 -7.01 5.10 -9.98
CA TYR A 159 -7.71 3.96 -9.38
C TYR A 159 -7.47 3.83 -7.89
N VAL A 160 -8.51 3.36 -7.18
CA VAL A 160 -8.42 2.94 -5.77
C VAL A 160 -9.18 1.64 -5.60
N TYR A 161 -8.51 0.65 -5.04
CA TYR A 161 -9.11 -0.59 -4.59
C TYR A 161 -8.63 -0.87 -3.17
N ALA A 162 -9.57 -0.87 -2.24
CA ALA A 162 -9.34 -1.12 -0.82
C ALA A 162 -10.61 -1.69 -0.21
N ASN A 163 -10.61 -1.97 1.09
CA ASN A 163 -11.77 -2.53 1.76
C ASN A 163 -12.79 -1.46 2.12
N GLU A 164 -14.05 -1.73 1.90
CA GLU A 164 -15.14 -0.82 2.25
C GLU A 164 -15.71 -1.17 3.62
N LEU A 165 -15.75 -0.19 4.52
CA LEU A 165 -16.41 -0.34 5.83
C LEU A 165 -17.91 -0.15 5.67
N GLU A 166 -18.67 -1.04 6.30
CA GLU A 166 -20.13 -0.91 6.36
C GLU A 166 -20.55 0.16 7.37
N ILE A 167 -21.44 1.06 6.93
CA ILE A 167 -21.91 2.20 7.71
C ILE A 167 -23.43 2.14 7.81
N GLU A 168 -23.98 2.25 9.01
CA GLU A 168 -25.41 2.40 9.29
C GLU A 168 -25.61 3.56 10.27
N ASP A 169 -26.57 4.43 10.01
CA ASP A 169 -26.93 5.57 10.86
C ASP A 169 -25.73 6.44 11.28
N GLY A 170 -24.78 6.66 10.36
CA GLY A 170 -23.57 7.47 10.60
C GLY A 170 -22.52 6.81 11.48
N LYS A 171 -22.60 5.50 11.69
CA LYS A 171 -21.67 4.72 12.53
C LYS A 171 -21.17 3.49 11.80
N LEU A 172 -19.95 3.08 12.11
CA LEU A 172 -19.40 1.81 11.66
C LEU A 172 -20.16 0.64 12.30
N THR A 173 -20.55 -0.34 11.50
CA THR A 173 -21.25 -1.54 12.00
C THR A 173 -20.29 -2.59 12.58
N GLY A 174 -18.98 -2.44 12.33
CA GLY A 174 -17.97 -3.46 12.62
C GLY A 174 -17.88 -4.53 11.54
N ARG A 175 -18.47 -4.29 10.36
CA ARG A 175 -18.42 -5.17 9.19
C ARG A 175 -17.82 -4.45 7.99
N HIS A 176 -17.47 -5.20 6.97
CA HIS A 176 -17.03 -4.70 5.68
C HIS A 176 -17.99 -5.14 4.57
N VAL A 177 -17.93 -4.45 3.45
CA VAL A 177 -18.72 -4.75 2.24
C VAL A 177 -17.81 -5.38 1.20
N GLY A 178 -18.28 -6.45 0.55
CA GLY A 178 -17.58 -7.09 -0.58
C GLY A 178 -16.40 -7.98 -0.18
N GLU A 179 -15.55 -8.25 -1.17
CA GLU A 179 -14.37 -9.10 -0.99
C GLU A 179 -13.22 -8.35 -0.34
N ILE A 180 -12.49 -9.02 0.55
CA ILE A 180 -11.32 -8.44 1.22
C ILE A 180 -10.16 -8.32 0.20
N VAL A 181 -9.53 -7.15 0.18
CA VAL A 181 -8.35 -6.87 -0.63
C VAL A 181 -7.09 -7.35 0.11
N ASP A 182 -6.81 -8.63 -0.04
CA ASP A 182 -5.58 -9.27 0.42
C ASP A 182 -4.48 -9.25 -0.66
N GLY A 183 -3.33 -9.88 -0.39
CA GLY A 183 -2.21 -9.94 -1.33
C GLY A 183 -2.56 -10.62 -2.67
N LYS A 184 -3.41 -11.66 -2.64
CA LYS A 184 -3.88 -12.34 -3.86
C LYS A 184 -4.78 -11.41 -4.67
N ARG A 185 -5.71 -10.75 -3.99
CA ARG A 185 -6.64 -9.80 -4.64
C ARG A 185 -5.90 -8.59 -5.21
N LYS A 186 -4.89 -8.06 -4.53
CA LYS A 186 -4.03 -7.00 -5.08
C LYS A 186 -3.39 -7.42 -6.41
N ALA A 187 -2.87 -8.65 -6.50
CA ALA A 187 -2.27 -9.16 -7.74
C ALA A 187 -3.29 -9.33 -8.88
N GLU A 188 -4.52 -9.75 -8.58
CA GLU A 188 -5.60 -9.83 -9.55
C GLU A 188 -6.02 -8.44 -10.05
N LEU A 189 -6.17 -7.49 -9.14
CA LEU A 189 -6.53 -6.11 -9.45
C LEU A 189 -5.47 -5.41 -10.30
N LEU A 190 -4.19 -5.62 -10.02
CA LEU A 190 -3.11 -5.10 -10.86
C LEU A 190 -3.24 -5.61 -12.30
N LYS A 191 -3.48 -6.91 -12.48
CA LYS A 191 -3.69 -7.51 -13.81
C LYS A 191 -4.93 -6.94 -14.50
N LEU A 192 -6.01 -6.75 -13.76
CA LEU A 192 -7.25 -6.17 -14.26
C LEU A 192 -7.02 -4.73 -14.75
N ILE A 193 -6.37 -3.89 -13.97
CA ILE A 193 -6.07 -2.50 -14.36
C ILE A 193 -5.16 -2.49 -15.59
N ALA A 194 -4.11 -3.34 -15.62
CA ALA A 194 -3.21 -3.44 -16.75
C ALA A 194 -3.97 -3.81 -18.03
N GLN A 195 -4.93 -4.73 -17.95
CA GLN A 195 -5.79 -5.09 -19.07
C GLN A 195 -6.70 -3.94 -19.51
N VAL A 196 -7.35 -3.25 -18.59
CA VAL A 196 -8.21 -2.09 -18.86
C VAL A 196 -7.43 -0.98 -19.56
N GLU A 197 -6.23 -0.67 -19.05
CA GLU A 197 -5.34 0.36 -19.61
C GLU A 197 -4.56 -0.11 -20.84
N LYS A 198 -4.71 -1.37 -21.25
CA LYS A 198 -3.99 -1.99 -22.37
C LYS A 198 -2.47 -1.89 -22.22
N VAL A 199 -1.99 -2.12 -21.01
CA VAL A 199 -0.58 -2.07 -20.60
C VAL A 199 -0.08 -3.48 -20.36
N ASP A 200 1.10 -3.83 -20.89
CA ASP A 200 1.75 -5.09 -20.59
C ASP A 200 2.17 -5.15 -19.11
N ILE A 201 2.04 -6.32 -18.46
CA ILE A 201 2.48 -6.51 -17.08
C ILE A 201 3.97 -6.13 -16.89
N ALA A 202 4.80 -6.34 -17.92
CA ALA A 202 6.20 -5.89 -17.89
C ALA A 202 6.36 -4.35 -17.84
N GLN A 203 5.30 -3.59 -18.11
CA GLN A 203 5.26 -2.12 -18.01
C GLN A 203 4.62 -1.62 -16.70
N THR A 204 4.33 -2.52 -15.76
CA THR A 204 3.79 -2.18 -14.44
C THR A 204 4.88 -2.09 -13.37
N ILE A 205 4.58 -1.36 -12.31
CA ILE A 205 5.41 -1.24 -11.10
C ILE A 205 4.49 -1.49 -9.90
#